data_ccb46061bbbf5c9424223b89c6cec6aa
#
_entry.id   ccb46061bbbf5c9424223b89c6cec6aa
#
_cell.length_a   1.000
_cell.length_b   1.000
_cell.length_c   1.000
_cell.angle_alpha   90.00
_cell.angle_beta   90.00
_cell.angle_gamma   90.00
#
_symmetry.space_group_name_H-M   'P 1'
#
loop_
_entity.id
_entity.type
_entity.pdbx_description
1 polymer ?
#
loop_
_entity_poly.entity_id
_entity_poly.type
_entity_poly.pdbx_seq_one_letter_code
_entity_poly.pdbx_strand_id
1 'polypeptide(L)'
;MRHIKIEIVANEYQQEELIALFDEYSATGFQQTDEKLIAYFVEDGYDQDEIAKILEGYSYIISEVEEQNWNALWERNFHPVIVDGFCAVRAHFHAPILDVEHEIIITPKMSFGTGHHATTYMMMEQMREIDFKNKNVFDFGTGTGILAILAEKLGAQRITAIDVDEWSIENAKENFERNNCNNIEIQLSTTIPDEQFDIVLANINRNVILDYLPQLVHHLTNSSHLLLSGLLISDEEDIRKAGEENSLQFIHRKKRQGWLSLLFVTKKTS
;
A
#
# COMPACT_ATOMS: atom_id res chain seq x y z
N MET A 1 -15.09 9.13 -24.39
CA MET A 1 -14.68 10.23 -25.30
C MET A 1 -13.50 9.76 -26.13
N ARG A 2 -13.44 10.14 -27.40
CA ARG A 2 -12.24 9.85 -28.20
C ARG A 2 -11.21 10.94 -27.96
N HIS A 3 -9.94 10.53 -27.86
CA HIS A 3 -8.83 11.46 -27.73
C HIS A 3 -7.97 11.39 -28.99
N ILE A 4 -7.47 12.52 -29.40
CA ILE A 4 -6.52 12.65 -30.50
C ILE A 4 -5.13 12.83 -29.88
N LYS A 5 -4.21 11.98 -30.27
CA LYS A 5 -2.81 12.04 -29.90
C LYS A 5 -2.00 12.51 -31.09
N ILE A 6 -1.17 13.54 -30.89
CA ILE A 6 -0.25 14.04 -31.89
C ILE A 6 1.17 13.85 -31.37
N GLU A 7 1.95 13.05 -32.06
CA GLU A 7 3.39 12.92 -31.81
C GLU A 7 4.15 13.81 -32.80
N ILE A 8 4.95 14.73 -32.27
CA ILE A 8 5.66 15.74 -33.08
C ILE A 8 7.16 15.61 -32.81
N VAL A 9 7.96 15.53 -33.85
CA VAL A 9 9.42 15.57 -33.72
C VAL A 9 9.84 17.03 -33.54
N ALA A 10 10.36 17.36 -32.34
CA ALA A 10 10.70 18.71 -31.96
C ALA A 10 11.80 18.73 -30.89
N ASN A 11 12.74 19.64 -30.97
CA ASN A 11 13.72 19.89 -29.93
C ASN A 11 13.07 20.63 -28.73
N GLU A 12 13.78 20.72 -27.61
CA GLU A 12 13.27 21.29 -26.35
C GLU A 12 12.64 22.67 -26.50
N TYR A 13 13.31 23.59 -27.24
CA TYR A 13 12.79 24.95 -27.49
C TYR A 13 11.49 24.93 -28.30
N GLN A 14 11.44 24.12 -29.37
CA GLN A 14 10.23 23.93 -30.18
C GLN A 14 9.08 23.28 -29.41
N GLN A 15 9.39 22.39 -28.49
CA GLN A 15 8.37 21.76 -27.64
C GLN A 15 7.72 22.79 -26.72
N GLU A 16 8.48 23.69 -26.09
CA GLU A 16 7.92 24.75 -25.26
C GLU A 16 7.02 25.73 -26.06
N GLU A 17 7.42 26.09 -27.27
CA GLU A 17 6.61 26.94 -28.17
C GLU A 17 5.29 26.21 -28.56
N LEU A 18 5.36 24.95 -28.94
CA LEU A 18 4.19 24.16 -29.30
C LEU A 18 3.24 23.95 -28.12
N ILE A 19 3.76 23.73 -26.91
CA ILE A 19 2.95 23.60 -25.70
C ILE A 19 2.15 24.88 -25.47
N ALA A 20 2.78 26.04 -25.55
CA ALA A 20 2.12 27.33 -25.36
C ALA A 20 1.00 27.56 -26.41
N LEU A 21 1.26 27.18 -27.67
CA LEU A 21 0.27 27.31 -28.73
C LEU A 21 -0.90 26.33 -28.54
N PHE A 22 -0.61 25.04 -28.22
CA PHE A 22 -1.65 24.02 -28.06
C PHE A 22 -2.53 24.21 -26.82
N ASP A 23 -2.01 24.88 -25.79
CA ASP A 23 -2.80 25.24 -24.60
C ASP A 23 -3.95 26.20 -24.96
N GLU A 24 -3.73 27.10 -25.92
CA GLU A 24 -4.77 27.98 -26.46
C GLU A 24 -5.87 27.23 -27.24
N TYR A 25 -5.56 26.04 -27.76
CA TYR A 25 -6.48 25.17 -28.51
C TYR A 25 -7.00 23.98 -27.70
N SER A 26 -7.07 24.11 -26.37
CA SER A 26 -7.67 23.14 -25.47
C SER A 26 -6.98 21.76 -25.46
N ALA A 27 -5.67 21.71 -25.60
CA ALA A 27 -4.92 20.49 -25.34
C ALA A 27 -5.16 20.03 -23.90
N THR A 28 -5.37 18.73 -23.70
CA THR A 28 -5.71 18.15 -22.39
C THR A 28 -4.50 17.63 -21.64
N GLY A 29 -3.35 17.53 -22.29
CA GLY A 29 -2.10 17.12 -21.67
C GLY A 29 -0.95 17.00 -22.65
N PHE A 30 0.26 17.00 -22.10
CA PHE A 30 1.50 16.90 -22.87
C PHE A 30 2.46 15.87 -22.25
N GLN A 31 3.24 15.24 -23.10
CA GLN A 31 4.37 14.40 -22.70
C GLN A 31 5.60 14.81 -23.52
N GLN A 32 6.69 15.16 -22.86
CA GLN A 32 7.94 15.55 -23.47
C GLN A 32 8.98 14.44 -23.38
N THR A 33 9.76 14.28 -24.45
CA THR A 33 10.97 13.47 -24.50
C THR A 33 12.08 14.30 -25.14
N ASP A 34 13.32 13.84 -25.14
CA ASP A 34 14.46 14.58 -25.72
C ASP A 34 14.25 14.96 -27.19
N GLU A 35 13.45 14.21 -27.95
CA GLU A 35 13.28 14.37 -29.39
C GLU A 35 11.84 14.62 -29.83
N LYS A 36 10.86 14.49 -28.95
CA LYS A 36 9.43 14.52 -29.31
C LYS A 36 8.57 15.19 -28.26
N LEU A 37 7.57 15.92 -28.74
CA LEU A 37 6.40 16.33 -27.99
C LEU A 37 5.22 15.42 -28.36
N ILE A 38 4.47 14.97 -27.35
CA ILE A 38 3.18 14.30 -27.53
C ILE A 38 2.11 15.19 -26.91
N ALA A 39 1.15 15.59 -27.72
CA ALA A 39 -0.01 16.39 -27.27
C ALA A 39 -1.29 15.58 -27.39
N TYR A 40 -2.20 15.79 -26.43
CA TYR A 40 -3.50 15.12 -26.37
C TYR A 40 -4.63 16.14 -26.45
N PHE A 41 -5.66 15.85 -27.23
CA PHE A 41 -6.87 16.65 -27.39
C PHE A 41 -8.10 15.79 -27.23
N VAL A 42 -9.21 16.35 -26.77
CA VAL A 42 -10.52 15.71 -26.86
C VAL A 42 -11.09 15.99 -28.26
N GLU A 43 -11.68 14.96 -28.89
CA GLU A 43 -12.22 15.06 -30.26
C GLU A 43 -13.19 16.26 -30.42
N ASP A 44 -14.06 16.48 -29.44
CA ASP A 44 -15.06 17.57 -29.47
C ASP A 44 -14.45 18.99 -29.41
N GLY A 45 -13.20 19.13 -28.98
CA GLY A 45 -12.47 20.40 -28.91
C GLY A 45 -11.31 20.51 -29.90
N TYR A 46 -11.12 19.49 -30.74
CA TYR A 46 -10.01 19.42 -31.68
C TYR A 46 -10.33 20.11 -33.01
N ASP A 47 -9.71 21.26 -33.26
CA ASP A 47 -9.79 21.97 -34.56
C ASP A 47 -8.63 21.50 -35.45
N GLN A 48 -8.95 20.57 -36.35
CA GLN A 48 -7.96 19.96 -37.23
C GLN A 48 -7.28 20.98 -38.16
N ASP A 49 -8.00 21.99 -38.63
CA ASP A 49 -7.46 22.98 -39.57
C ASP A 49 -6.50 23.95 -38.88
N GLU A 50 -6.80 24.38 -37.68
CA GLU A 50 -5.93 25.27 -36.90
C GLU A 50 -4.68 24.51 -36.40
N ILE A 51 -4.85 23.29 -35.91
CA ILE A 51 -3.72 22.46 -35.48
C ILE A 51 -2.78 22.14 -36.65
N ALA A 52 -3.33 21.87 -37.85
CA ALA A 52 -2.52 21.64 -39.05
C ALA A 52 -1.67 22.87 -39.44
N LYS A 53 -2.17 24.10 -39.24
CA LYS A 53 -1.42 25.32 -39.45
C LYS A 53 -0.24 25.48 -38.47
N ILE A 54 -0.49 25.18 -37.20
CA ILE A 54 0.55 25.20 -36.16
C ILE A 54 1.66 24.20 -36.47
N LEU A 55 1.30 23.04 -37.00
CA LEU A 55 2.21 21.95 -37.32
C LEU A 55 2.89 22.10 -38.70
N GLU A 56 2.68 23.20 -39.43
CA GLU A 56 3.36 23.44 -40.69
C GLU A 56 4.87 23.50 -40.51
N GLY A 57 5.58 22.62 -41.20
CA GLY A 57 7.04 22.48 -41.09
C GLY A 57 7.54 21.47 -40.06
N TYR A 58 6.66 20.87 -39.27
CA TYR A 58 6.99 19.77 -38.35
C TYR A 58 6.72 18.38 -38.95
N SER A 59 7.48 17.39 -38.53
CA SER A 59 7.16 15.99 -38.77
C SER A 59 6.28 15.49 -37.63
N TYR A 60 5.06 15.05 -37.94
CA TYR A 60 4.13 14.60 -36.91
C TYR A 60 3.29 13.40 -37.35
N ILE A 61 2.75 12.69 -36.37
CA ILE A 61 1.80 11.59 -36.56
C ILE A 61 0.57 11.89 -35.70
N ILE A 62 -0.61 11.87 -36.32
CA ILE A 62 -1.89 11.95 -35.62
C ILE A 62 -2.45 10.54 -35.50
N SER A 63 -2.89 10.17 -34.32
CA SER A 63 -3.57 8.91 -34.05
C SER A 63 -4.76 9.13 -33.14
N GLU A 64 -5.83 8.38 -33.36
CA GLU A 64 -6.93 8.32 -32.41
C GLU A 64 -6.54 7.39 -31.28
N VAL A 65 -6.75 7.86 -30.04
CA VAL A 65 -6.59 7.04 -28.85
C VAL A 65 -7.99 6.82 -28.30
N GLU A 66 -8.46 5.57 -28.39
CA GLU A 66 -9.65 5.20 -27.64
C GLU A 66 -9.38 5.44 -26.16
N GLU A 67 -10.35 5.99 -25.46
CA GLU A 67 -10.30 6.14 -24.00
C GLU A 67 -10.05 4.75 -23.41
N GLN A 68 -8.78 4.47 -23.12
CA GLN A 68 -8.44 3.24 -22.46
C GLN A 68 -8.96 3.38 -21.04
N ASN A 69 -9.93 2.57 -20.67
CA ASN A 69 -10.38 2.51 -19.29
C ASN A 69 -9.26 1.94 -18.42
N TRP A 70 -8.37 2.86 -18.01
CA TRP A 70 -7.20 2.54 -17.18
C TRP A 70 -7.61 1.82 -15.90
N ASN A 71 -8.78 2.16 -15.35
CA ASN A 71 -9.33 1.48 -14.18
C ASN A 71 -9.64 0.02 -14.50
N ALA A 72 -10.33 -0.25 -15.61
CA ALA A 72 -10.63 -1.63 -16.03
C ALA A 72 -9.36 -2.43 -16.39
N LEU A 73 -8.36 -1.77 -16.99
CA LEU A 73 -7.07 -2.42 -17.26
C LEU A 73 -6.31 -2.72 -15.98
N TRP A 74 -6.32 -1.78 -15.03
CA TRP A 74 -5.70 -1.94 -13.73
C TRP A 74 -6.40 -3.03 -12.91
N GLU A 75 -7.73 -3.04 -12.87
CA GLU A 75 -8.52 -4.10 -12.21
C GLU A 75 -8.23 -5.49 -12.77
N ARG A 76 -8.05 -5.63 -14.08
CA ARG A 76 -7.67 -6.92 -14.72
C ARG A 76 -6.29 -7.40 -14.31
N ASN A 77 -5.37 -6.47 -14.02
CA ASN A 77 -4.00 -6.78 -13.65
C ASN A 77 -3.79 -6.89 -12.12
N PHE A 78 -4.81 -6.53 -11.34
CA PHE A 78 -4.78 -6.68 -9.90
C PHE A 78 -5.23 -8.10 -9.54
N HIS A 79 -4.29 -8.96 -9.15
CA HIS A 79 -4.58 -10.36 -8.82
C HIS A 79 -4.77 -10.55 -7.32
N PRO A 80 -5.61 -11.50 -6.88
CA PRO A 80 -5.67 -11.87 -5.47
C PRO A 80 -4.35 -12.42 -4.94
N VAL A 81 -4.07 -12.16 -3.68
CA VAL A 81 -2.91 -12.72 -2.97
C VAL A 81 -3.39 -13.87 -2.09
N ILE A 82 -2.78 -15.05 -2.22
CA ILE A 82 -3.12 -16.22 -1.40
C ILE A 82 -1.91 -16.63 -0.59
N VAL A 83 -2.08 -16.73 0.72
CA VAL A 83 -1.08 -17.17 1.69
C VAL A 83 -1.42 -18.60 2.12
N ASP A 84 -0.88 -19.59 1.41
CA ASP A 84 -0.88 -21.03 1.72
C ASP A 84 -2.24 -21.63 2.19
N GLY A 85 -3.35 -21.20 1.56
CA GLY A 85 -4.68 -21.66 1.96
C GLY A 85 -5.19 -21.10 3.30
N PHE A 86 -4.34 -20.38 4.03
CA PHE A 86 -4.67 -19.75 5.31
C PHE A 86 -5.44 -18.45 5.12
N CYS A 87 -4.93 -17.55 4.30
CA CYS A 87 -5.54 -16.24 4.08
C CYS A 87 -5.49 -15.86 2.61
N ALA A 88 -6.56 -15.28 2.10
CA ALA A 88 -6.59 -14.63 0.80
C ALA A 88 -6.97 -13.16 0.93
N VAL A 89 -6.30 -12.32 0.15
CA VAL A 89 -6.64 -10.92 -0.01
C VAL A 89 -7.09 -10.71 -1.44
N ARG A 90 -8.29 -10.21 -1.62
CA ARG A 90 -8.83 -9.86 -2.93
C ARG A 90 -9.41 -8.47 -2.96
N ALA A 91 -9.46 -7.90 -4.14
CA ALA A 91 -10.23 -6.68 -4.34
C ALA A 91 -11.75 -6.98 -4.35
N HIS A 92 -12.55 -5.96 -4.06
CA HIS A 92 -14.00 -6.08 -4.03
C HIS A 92 -14.64 -6.49 -5.37
N PHE A 93 -13.96 -6.26 -6.49
CA PHE A 93 -14.40 -6.63 -7.84
C PHE A 93 -14.01 -8.08 -8.24
N HIS A 94 -13.26 -8.80 -7.42
CA HIS A 94 -12.96 -10.22 -7.68
C HIS A 94 -14.04 -11.14 -7.13
N ALA A 95 -14.18 -12.31 -7.75
CA ALA A 95 -15.02 -13.38 -7.20
C ALA A 95 -14.49 -13.85 -5.83
N PRO A 96 -15.36 -14.33 -4.93
CA PRO A 96 -14.96 -14.90 -3.65
C PRO A 96 -13.98 -16.07 -3.81
N ILE A 97 -13.04 -16.19 -2.87
CA ILE A 97 -12.05 -17.28 -2.80
C ILE A 97 -12.48 -18.21 -1.68
N LEU A 98 -12.97 -19.39 -2.04
CA LEU A 98 -13.62 -20.31 -1.09
C LEU A 98 -12.65 -21.28 -0.40
N ASP A 99 -11.47 -21.54 -0.99
CA ASP A 99 -10.53 -22.55 -0.51
C ASP A 99 -9.47 -21.97 0.44
N VAL A 100 -9.87 -21.03 1.32
CA VAL A 100 -9.00 -20.41 2.32
C VAL A 100 -9.73 -20.31 3.66
N GLU A 101 -8.96 -20.32 4.76
CA GLU A 101 -9.53 -20.18 6.11
C GLU A 101 -10.08 -18.76 6.35
N HIS A 102 -9.39 -17.75 5.83
CA HIS A 102 -9.74 -16.34 5.99
C HIS A 102 -9.68 -15.60 4.67
N GLU A 103 -10.77 -14.95 4.28
CA GLU A 103 -10.81 -14.06 3.12
C GLU A 103 -10.85 -12.59 3.60
N ILE A 104 -10.01 -11.75 3.01
CA ILE A 104 -9.97 -10.29 3.24
C ILE A 104 -10.32 -9.58 1.95
N ILE A 105 -11.30 -8.69 2.01
CA ILE A 105 -11.74 -7.90 0.87
C ILE A 105 -11.20 -6.48 1.04
N ILE A 106 -10.51 -5.98 0.04
CA ILE A 106 -10.00 -4.61 0.05
C ILE A 106 -10.53 -3.79 -1.12
N THR A 107 -10.57 -2.48 -0.94
CA THR A 107 -10.60 -1.50 -2.02
C THR A 107 -9.16 -1.07 -2.26
N PRO A 108 -8.52 -1.55 -3.33
CA PRO A 108 -7.15 -1.17 -3.62
C PRO A 108 -7.11 0.32 -3.99
N LYS A 109 -6.32 1.08 -3.26
CA LYS A 109 -6.03 2.51 -3.46
C LYS A 109 -4.52 2.75 -3.40
N MET A 110 -4.10 3.99 -3.30
CA MET A 110 -2.68 4.36 -3.20
C MET A 110 -2.05 4.02 -1.84
N SER A 111 -2.84 3.54 -0.86
CA SER A 111 -2.34 3.14 0.46
C SER A 111 -1.53 1.85 0.40
N PHE A 112 -0.48 1.76 1.22
CA PHE A 112 0.36 0.56 1.34
C PHE A 112 -0.39 -0.58 2.02
N GLY A 113 -0.07 -1.85 1.65
CA GLY A 113 -0.60 -3.02 2.35
C GLY A 113 -1.68 -3.77 1.60
N THR A 114 -1.62 -3.87 0.26
CA THR A 114 -2.56 -4.69 -0.56
C THR A 114 -2.28 -6.20 -0.50
N GLY A 115 -1.30 -6.63 0.28
CA GLY A 115 -0.90 -8.04 0.37
C GLY A 115 0.17 -8.48 -0.65
N HIS A 116 0.35 -7.75 -1.75
CA HIS A 116 1.31 -8.11 -2.82
C HIS A 116 2.77 -7.93 -2.40
N HIS A 117 3.04 -6.95 -1.55
CA HIS A 117 4.39 -6.71 -1.08
C HIS A 117 4.86 -7.87 -0.18
N ALA A 118 6.12 -8.28 -0.34
CA ALA A 118 6.70 -9.40 0.40
C ALA A 118 6.56 -9.25 1.92
N THR A 119 6.65 -8.02 2.44
CA THR A 119 6.53 -7.73 3.88
C THR A 119 5.13 -8.03 4.41
N THR A 120 4.08 -7.56 3.73
CA THR A 120 2.69 -7.83 4.13
C THR A 120 2.36 -9.32 4.03
N TYR A 121 2.85 -9.99 2.98
CA TYR A 121 2.71 -11.44 2.84
C TYR A 121 3.32 -12.18 4.03
N MET A 122 4.60 -11.87 4.39
CA MET A 122 5.28 -12.50 5.52
C MET A 122 4.61 -12.21 6.87
N MET A 123 4.08 -10.99 7.05
CA MET A 123 3.29 -10.66 8.26
C MET A 123 2.08 -11.59 8.38
N MET A 124 1.25 -11.69 7.34
CA MET A 124 0.08 -12.57 7.33
C MET A 124 0.47 -14.03 7.57
N GLU A 125 1.56 -14.51 6.93
CA GLU A 125 2.05 -15.88 7.11
C GLU A 125 2.46 -16.16 8.57
N GLN A 126 3.13 -15.19 9.25
CA GLN A 126 3.55 -15.34 10.65
C GLN A 126 2.40 -15.15 11.64
N MET A 127 1.38 -14.36 11.30
CA MET A 127 0.20 -14.22 12.15
C MET A 127 -0.52 -15.55 12.36
N ARG A 128 -0.42 -16.51 11.45
CA ARG A 128 -0.92 -17.87 11.60
C ARG A 128 -0.32 -18.61 12.82
N GLU A 129 0.88 -18.25 13.23
CA GLU A 129 1.64 -18.90 14.30
C GLU A 129 1.39 -18.28 15.69
N ILE A 130 0.62 -17.16 15.75
CA ILE A 130 0.32 -16.39 16.96
C ILE A 130 -1.14 -16.64 17.37
N ASP A 131 -1.37 -16.86 18.66
CA ASP A 131 -2.73 -16.95 19.19
C ASP A 131 -3.34 -15.57 19.43
N PHE A 132 -4.27 -15.17 18.57
CA PHE A 132 -5.01 -13.90 18.65
C PHE A 132 -6.28 -13.98 19.49
N LYS A 133 -6.73 -15.16 19.86
CA LYS A 133 -8.04 -15.33 20.52
C LYS A 133 -8.11 -14.59 21.86
N ASN A 134 -9.09 -13.68 21.96
CA ASN A 134 -9.32 -12.82 23.13
C ASN A 134 -8.13 -11.89 23.46
N LYS A 135 -7.32 -11.52 22.47
CA LYS A 135 -6.15 -10.65 22.63
C LYS A 135 -6.46 -9.20 22.28
N ASN A 136 -5.76 -8.28 22.95
CA ASN A 136 -5.69 -6.88 22.58
C ASN A 136 -4.51 -6.67 21.63
N VAL A 137 -4.78 -6.14 20.45
CA VAL A 137 -3.83 -5.99 19.36
C VAL A 137 -3.61 -4.53 19.03
N PHE A 138 -2.37 -4.17 18.75
CA PHE A 138 -2.02 -2.85 18.22
C PHE A 138 -1.40 -3.01 16.83
N ASP A 139 -1.99 -2.32 15.85
CA ASP A 139 -1.47 -2.25 14.47
C ASP A 139 -0.90 -0.85 14.22
N PHE A 140 0.43 -0.77 14.25
CA PHE A 140 1.19 0.47 14.13
C PHE A 140 1.61 0.73 12.68
N GLY A 141 1.01 1.75 12.05
CA GLY A 141 1.13 2.03 10.63
C GLY A 141 0.24 1.09 9.82
N THR A 142 -1.07 1.13 10.07
CA THR A 142 -2.03 0.14 9.58
C THR A 142 -2.22 0.13 8.05
N GLY A 143 -1.95 1.24 7.36
CA GLY A 143 -2.09 1.35 5.90
C GLY A 143 -3.52 1.03 5.44
N THR A 144 -3.67 -0.02 4.62
CA THR A 144 -4.99 -0.51 4.17
C THR A 144 -5.82 -1.18 5.26
N GLY A 145 -5.29 -1.38 6.47
CA GLY A 145 -5.94 -2.08 7.56
C GLY A 145 -5.91 -3.60 7.48
N ILE A 146 -5.20 -4.19 6.53
CA ILE A 146 -5.23 -5.62 6.25
C ILE A 146 -4.79 -6.49 7.44
N LEU A 147 -3.78 -6.05 8.21
CA LEU A 147 -3.29 -6.80 9.37
C LEU A 147 -4.27 -6.71 10.53
N ALA A 148 -4.87 -5.55 10.76
CA ALA A 148 -5.94 -5.37 11.74
C ALA A 148 -7.17 -6.24 11.40
N ILE A 149 -7.59 -6.29 10.12
CA ILE A 149 -8.68 -7.17 9.65
C ILE A 149 -8.35 -8.62 9.92
N LEU A 150 -7.13 -9.07 9.58
CA LEU A 150 -6.72 -10.44 9.82
C LEU A 150 -6.71 -10.76 11.32
N ALA A 151 -6.22 -9.85 12.17
CA ALA A 151 -6.23 -10.01 13.62
C ALA A 151 -7.65 -10.22 14.17
N GLU A 152 -8.65 -9.46 13.68
CA GLU A 152 -10.05 -9.66 14.06
C GLU A 152 -10.57 -11.02 13.60
N LYS A 153 -10.29 -11.41 12.36
CA LYS A 153 -10.69 -12.74 11.83
C LYS A 153 -10.05 -13.91 12.59
N LEU A 154 -8.88 -13.69 13.19
CA LEU A 154 -8.18 -14.65 14.06
C LEU A 154 -8.72 -14.65 15.52
N GLY A 155 -9.70 -13.80 15.83
CA GLY A 155 -10.40 -13.77 17.10
C GLY A 155 -9.86 -12.78 18.11
N ALA A 156 -9.12 -11.77 17.69
CA ALA A 156 -8.73 -10.65 18.56
C ALA A 156 -9.96 -9.99 19.18
N GLN A 157 -9.87 -9.66 20.46
CA GLN A 157 -10.98 -9.06 21.21
C GLN A 157 -11.12 -7.59 20.91
N ARG A 158 -10.00 -6.89 20.82
CA ARG A 158 -9.91 -5.46 20.50
C ARG A 158 -8.67 -5.19 19.70
N ILE A 159 -8.80 -4.39 18.68
CA ILE A 159 -7.70 -3.95 17.85
C ILE A 159 -7.67 -2.43 17.84
N THR A 160 -6.54 -1.86 18.20
CA THR A 160 -6.26 -0.44 18.05
C THR A 160 -5.30 -0.27 16.88
N ALA A 161 -5.71 0.50 15.87
CA ALA A 161 -4.93 0.72 14.66
C ALA A 161 -4.63 2.22 14.51
N ILE A 162 -3.41 2.57 14.19
CA ILE A 162 -3.06 3.96 13.87
C ILE A 162 -2.32 4.08 12.56
N ASP A 163 -2.46 5.22 11.93
CA ASP A 163 -1.64 5.65 10.80
C ASP A 163 -1.43 7.17 10.85
N VAL A 164 -0.41 7.66 10.19
CA VAL A 164 -0.08 9.09 10.09
C VAL A 164 -0.67 9.73 8.84
N ASP A 165 -1.14 8.92 7.90
CA ASP A 165 -1.68 9.32 6.62
C ASP A 165 -3.21 9.25 6.61
N GLU A 166 -3.86 10.38 6.36
CA GLU A 166 -5.31 10.51 6.33
C GLU A 166 -5.96 9.61 5.26
N TRP A 167 -5.30 9.45 4.10
CA TRP A 167 -5.79 8.57 3.03
C TRP A 167 -5.76 7.09 3.45
N SER A 168 -4.76 6.70 4.21
CA SER A 168 -4.66 5.35 4.80
C SER A 168 -5.80 5.11 5.78
N ILE A 169 -6.10 6.07 6.65
CA ILE A 169 -7.22 6.00 7.61
C ILE A 169 -8.56 5.82 6.89
N GLU A 170 -8.84 6.63 5.86
CA GLU A 170 -10.08 6.51 5.08
C GLU A 170 -10.19 5.17 4.35
N ASN A 171 -9.09 4.72 3.75
CA ASN A 171 -9.06 3.44 3.06
C ASN A 171 -9.24 2.26 4.01
N ALA A 172 -8.58 2.28 5.16
CA ALA A 172 -8.73 1.25 6.17
C ALA A 172 -10.16 1.16 6.71
N LYS A 173 -10.81 2.29 6.99
CA LYS A 173 -12.23 2.33 7.42
C LYS A 173 -13.14 1.67 6.39
N GLU A 174 -12.99 2.00 5.11
CA GLU A 174 -13.75 1.35 4.04
C GLU A 174 -13.53 -0.16 4.01
N ASN A 175 -12.26 -0.59 4.18
CA ASN A 175 -11.92 -2.00 4.19
C ASN A 175 -12.49 -2.72 5.43
N PHE A 176 -12.54 -2.07 6.60
CA PHE A 176 -13.17 -2.63 7.81
C PHE A 176 -14.67 -2.86 7.59
N GLU A 177 -15.38 -1.91 6.99
CA GLU A 177 -16.79 -2.06 6.65
C GLU A 177 -17.03 -3.21 5.69
N ARG A 178 -16.19 -3.34 4.63
CA ARG A 178 -16.28 -4.44 3.66
C ARG A 178 -16.07 -5.82 4.26
N ASN A 179 -15.29 -5.90 5.33
CA ASN A 179 -15.02 -7.16 6.04
C ASN A 179 -15.92 -7.38 7.25
N ASN A 180 -16.90 -6.49 7.51
CA ASN A 180 -17.79 -6.50 8.67
C ASN A 180 -17.03 -6.52 10.00
N CYS A 181 -15.91 -5.80 10.08
CA CYS A 181 -15.12 -5.65 11.29
C CYS A 181 -15.83 -4.72 12.29
N ASN A 182 -15.87 -5.12 13.56
CA ASN A 182 -16.55 -4.39 14.62
C ASN A 182 -15.65 -4.11 15.85
N ASN A 183 -14.47 -4.74 15.90
CA ASN A 183 -13.57 -4.69 17.06
C ASN A 183 -12.32 -3.85 16.80
N ILE A 184 -12.29 -3.09 15.68
CA ILE A 184 -11.14 -2.27 15.27
C ILE A 184 -11.46 -0.79 15.52
N GLU A 185 -10.66 -0.18 16.38
CA GLU A 185 -10.63 1.28 16.58
C GLU A 185 -9.45 1.84 15.78
N ILE A 186 -9.71 2.82 14.91
CA ILE A 186 -8.68 3.42 14.06
C ILE A 186 -8.54 4.92 14.32
N GLN A 187 -7.30 5.42 14.41
CA GLN A 187 -7.00 6.81 14.70
C GLN A 187 -5.89 7.34 13.79
N LEU A 188 -6.05 8.59 13.34
CA LEU A 188 -4.97 9.37 12.72
C LEU A 188 -4.04 9.86 13.83
N SER A 189 -2.89 9.24 14.02
CA SER A 189 -2.01 9.52 15.14
C SER A 189 -0.56 9.12 14.86
N THR A 190 0.37 9.89 15.45
CA THR A 190 1.78 9.52 15.59
C THR A 190 2.08 8.97 16.99
N THR A 191 1.13 9.03 17.90
CA THR A 191 1.33 8.67 19.31
C THR A 191 0.74 7.29 19.59
N ILE A 192 1.50 6.45 20.26
CA ILE A 192 1.02 5.15 20.75
C ILE A 192 0.00 5.41 21.86
N PRO A 193 -1.19 4.80 21.80
CA PRO A 193 -2.20 4.91 22.85
C PRO A 193 -1.69 4.43 24.22
N ASP A 194 -2.11 5.08 25.31
CA ASP A 194 -1.78 4.67 26.67
C ASP A 194 -2.59 3.44 27.11
N GLU A 195 -2.33 2.34 26.45
CA GLU A 195 -3.00 1.04 26.63
C GLU A 195 -1.95 -0.08 26.66
N GLN A 196 -2.35 -1.26 27.14
CA GLN A 196 -1.50 -2.45 27.16
C GLN A 196 -1.98 -3.44 26.10
N PHE A 197 -1.05 -4.02 25.35
CA PHE A 197 -1.32 -4.92 24.23
C PHE A 197 -0.68 -6.30 24.43
N ASP A 198 -1.38 -7.32 23.99
CA ASP A 198 -0.87 -8.68 23.94
C ASP A 198 -0.06 -8.93 22.65
N ILE A 199 -0.39 -8.21 21.58
CA ILE A 199 0.25 -8.34 20.27
C ILE A 199 0.41 -6.97 19.66
N VAL A 200 1.62 -6.67 19.19
CA VAL A 200 1.90 -5.49 18.37
C VAL A 200 2.35 -5.95 16.98
N LEU A 201 1.72 -5.38 15.97
CA LEU A 201 2.03 -5.56 14.56
C LEU A 201 2.61 -4.24 14.03
N ALA A 202 3.76 -4.29 13.34
CA ALA A 202 4.33 -3.10 12.71
C ALA A 202 5.01 -3.48 11.39
N ASN A 203 4.41 -3.07 10.29
CA ASN A 203 4.96 -3.26 8.94
C ASN A 203 5.35 -1.90 8.35
N ILE A 204 6.41 -1.32 8.90
CA ILE A 204 6.87 0.05 8.63
C ILE A 204 8.38 0.06 8.40
N ASN A 205 8.96 1.23 8.06
CA ASN A 205 10.38 1.31 7.79
C ASN A 205 11.25 1.15 9.05
N ARG A 206 12.50 0.68 8.83
CA ARG A 206 13.51 0.40 9.87
C ARG A 206 13.70 1.55 10.87
N ASN A 207 13.82 2.79 10.39
CA ASN A 207 14.14 3.91 11.27
C ASN A 207 13.00 4.19 12.24
N VAL A 208 11.76 4.18 11.78
CA VAL A 208 10.59 4.34 12.64
C VAL A 208 10.48 3.18 13.63
N ILE A 209 10.77 1.94 13.22
CA ILE A 209 10.80 0.80 14.16
C ILE A 209 11.81 1.08 15.28
N LEU A 210 13.05 1.45 14.96
CA LEU A 210 14.09 1.70 15.96
C LEU A 210 13.73 2.87 16.90
N ASP A 211 13.16 3.94 16.36
CA ASP A 211 12.76 5.11 17.15
C ASP A 211 11.62 4.81 18.13
N TYR A 212 10.68 3.96 17.75
CA TYR A 212 9.50 3.63 18.55
C TYR A 212 9.62 2.34 19.35
N LEU A 213 10.63 1.50 19.11
CA LEU A 213 10.78 0.19 19.76
C LEU A 213 10.71 0.24 21.28
N PRO A 214 11.39 1.16 22.00
CA PRO A 214 11.25 1.24 23.46
C PRO A 214 9.82 1.53 23.93
N GLN A 215 9.10 2.39 23.20
CA GLN A 215 7.72 2.74 23.53
C GLN A 215 6.77 1.57 23.20
N LEU A 216 6.93 0.91 22.06
CA LEU A 216 6.16 -0.29 21.69
C LEU A 216 6.28 -1.37 22.76
N VAL A 217 7.52 -1.62 23.22
CA VAL A 217 7.80 -2.62 24.27
C VAL A 217 7.20 -2.22 25.62
N HIS A 218 7.20 -0.93 25.96
CA HIS A 218 6.58 -0.43 27.20
C HIS A 218 5.07 -0.73 27.24
N HIS A 219 4.41 -0.74 26.10
CA HIS A 219 2.97 -1.02 25.98
C HIS A 219 2.65 -2.52 25.79
N LEU A 220 3.65 -3.41 25.80
CA LEU A 220 3.44 -4.85 25.74
C LEU A 220 3.25 -5.45 27.13
N THR A 221 2.28 -6.34 27.29
CA THR A 221 2.07 -7.15 28.49
C THR A 221 3.14 -8.26 28.59
N ASN A 222 3.13 -9.02 29.68
CA ASN A 222 4.02 -10.17 29.82
C ASN A 222 3.67 -11.31 28.85
N SER A 223 4.67 -11.92 28.23
CA SER A 223 4.52 -12.99 27.22
C SER A 223 3.78 -12.55 25.96
N SER A 224 3.90 -11.29 25.62
CA SER A 224 3.29 -10.67 24.43
C SER A 224 4.18 -10.79 23.21
N HIS A 225 3.57 -10.69 22.04
CA HIS A 225 4.26 -10.81 20.77
C HIS A 225 4.45 -9.45 20.11
N LEU A 226 5.62 -9.26 19.50
CA LEU A 226 5.93 -8.14 18.62
C LEU A 226 6.34 -8.70 17.26
N LEU A 227 5.52 -8.44 16.24
CA LEU A 227 5.76 -8.86 14.87
C LEU A 227 6.13 -7.65 14.01
N LEU A 228 7.35 -7.64 13.50
CA LEU A 228 7.94 -6.55 12.74
C LEU A 228 8.20 -6.95 11.29
N SER A 229 7.95 -6.05 10.34
CA SER A 229 8.37 -6.15 8.95
C SER A 229 8.54 -4.75 8.33
N GLY A 230 8.74 -4.65 7.01
CA GLY A 230 9.18 -3.42 6.36
C GLY A 230 10.70 -3.24 6.42
N LEU A 231 11.40 -4.33 6.69
CA LEU A 231 12.84 -4.42 6.91
C LEU A 231 13.54 -5.11 5.74
N LEU A 232 14.75 -4.69 5.43
CA LEU A 232 15.64 -5.42 4.53
C LEU A 232 16.38 -6.54 5.30
N ILE A 233 16.85 -7.55 4.58
CA ILE A 233 17.64 -8.63 5.20
C ILE A 233 18.89 -8.09 5.91
N SER A 234 19.48 -7.00 5.43
CA SER A 234 20.62 -6.32 6.04
C SER A 234 20.31 -5.71 7.41
N ASP A 235 19.06 -5.44 7.71
CA ASP A 235 18.64 -4.77 8.96
C ASP A 235 18.52 -5.75 10.14
N GLU A 236 18.63 -7.07 9.87
CA GLU A 236 18.35 -8.11 10.85
C GLU A 236 19.17 -7.98 12.14
N GLU A 237 20.47 -7.72 12.02
CA GLU A 237 21.36 -7.65 13.17
C GLU A 237 21.03 -6.46 14.07
N ASP A 238 20.80 -5.29 13.47
CA ASP A 238 20.46 -4.07 14.19
C ASP A 238 19.14 -4.18 14.94
N ILE A 239 18.09 -4.70 14.26
CA ILE A 239 16.76 -4.85 14.87
C ILE A 239 16.78 -5.91 15.98
N ARG A 240 17.49 -7.02 15.80
CA ARG A 240 17.62 -8.04 16.85
C ARG A 240 18.36 -7.51 18.08
N LYS A 241 19.45 -6.79 17.87
CA LYS A 241 20.20 -6.14 18.95
C LYS A 241 19.32 -5.14 19.71
N ALA A 242 18.62 -4.27 18.99
CA ALA A 242 17.68 -3.32 19.61
C ALA A 242 16.55 -4.05 20.38
N GLY A 243 16.05 -5.16 19.86
CA GLY A 243 15.07 -6.00 20.55
C GLY A 243 15.62 -6.58 21.87
N GLU A 244 16.84 -7.13 21.85
CA GLU A 244 17.49 -7.69 23.03
C GLU A 244 17.74 -6.61 24.10
N GLU A 245 18.20 -5.42 23.72
CA GLU A 245 18.38 -4.26 24.60
C GLU A 245 17.07 -3.79 25.25
N ASN A 246 15.94 -4.01 24.57
CA ASN A 246 14.60 -3.72 25.08
C ASN A 246 13.89 -4.93 25.70
N SER A 247 14.62 -5.95 26.19
CA SER A 247 14.08 -7.12 26.88
C SER A 247 13.18 -8.02 26.04
N LEU A 248 13.30 -7.97 24.72
CA LEU A 248 12.63 -8.91 23.82
C LEU A 248 13.50 -10.17 23.63
N GLN A 249 12.82 -11.28 23.40
CA GLN A 249 13.43 -12.53 22.95
C GLN A 249 13.04 -12.76 21.51
N PHE A 250 14.02 -12.92 20.64
CA PHE A 250 13.79 -13.32 19.25
C PHE A 250 13.26 -14.76 19.19
N ILE A 251 12.21 -14.99 18.39
CA ILE A 251 11.58 -16.30 18.18
C ILE A 251 12.00 -16.87 16.83
N HIS A 252 11.59 -16.24 15.73
CA HIS A 252 11.99 -16.64 14.40
C HIS A 252 11.85 -15.51 13.37
N ARG A 253 12.25 -15.78 12.14
CA ARG A 253 12.19 -14.84 11.02
C ARG A 253 11.62 -15.49 9.77
N LYS A 254 11.10 -14.65 8.88
CA LYS A 254 10.79 -14.98 7.49
C LYS A 254 11.58 -14.05 6.56
N LYS A 255 11.97 -14.60 5.41
CA LYS A 255 12.67 -13.86 4.35
C LYS A 255 11.98 -14.10 3.02
N ARG A 256 11.70 -13.04 2.28
CA ARG A 256 11.08 -13.11 0.96
C ARG A 256 11.52 -11.92 0.09
N GLN A 257 12.05 -12.20 -1.11
CA GLN A 257 12.41 -11.17 -2.11
C GLN A 257 13.28 -10.02 -1.55
N GLY A 258 14.28 -10.33 -0.73
CA GLY A 258 15.17 -9.33 -0.13
C GLY A 258 14.63 -8.65 1.14
N TRP A 259 13.38 -8.92 1.51
CA TRP A 259 12.72 -8.39 2.70
C TRP A 259 12.74 -9.38 3.87
N LEU A 260 12.53 -8.84 5.05
CA LEU A 260 12.60 -9.53 6.33
C LEU A 260 11.37 -9.24 7.19
N SER A 261 10.92 -10.26 7.91
CA SER A 261 9.98 -10.13 9.01
C SER A 261 10.50 -10.87 10.22
N LEU A 262 10.36 -10.29 11.43
CA LEU A 262 10.91 -10.79 12.69
C LEU A 262 9.79 -10.89 13.73
N LEU A 263 9.72 -12.04 14.41
CA LEU A 263 8.84 -12.26 15.54
C LEU A 263 9.65 -12.29 16.85
N PHE A 264 9.19 -11.49 17.81
CA PHE A 264 9.71 -11.42 19.16
C PHE A 264 8.63 -11.71 20.19
N VAL A 265 9.06 -12.08 21.40
CA VAL A 265 8.21 -12.17 22.59
C VAL A 265 8.85 -11.40 23.74
N THR A 266 8.04 -10.78 24.60
CA THR A 266 8.56 -10.15 25.83
C THR A 266 9.09 -11.23 26.79
N LYS A 267 10.28 -11.00 27.38
CA LYS A 267 10.81 -11.89 28.42
C LYS A 267 9.92 -11.84 29.64
N LYS A 268 9.64 -13.00 30.25
CA LYS A 268 8.93 -13.03 31.55
C LYS A 268 9.80 -12.30 32.57
N THR A 269 9.28 -11.23 33.15
CA THR A 269 9.83 -10.68 34.39
C THR A 269 9.55 -11.68 35.51
N SER A 270 10.62 -12.21 36.09
CA SER A 270 10.53 -13.14 37.23
C SER A 270 10.03 -12.43 38.46
#